data_f7c74aa2bbe43ef53d9542fbf4f58c3f
#
_entry.id   f7c74aa2bbe43ef53d9542fbf4f58c3f
#
_cell.length_a   1.000
_cell.length_b   1.000
_cell.length_c   1.000
_cell.angle_alpha   90.00
_cell.angle_beta   90.00
_cell.angle_gamma   90.00
#
_symmetry.space_group_name_H-M   'P 1'
#
loop_
_entity.id
_entity.type
_entity.pdbx_description
1 polymer ?
#
loop_
_entity_poly.entity_id
_entity_poly.type
_entity_poly.pdbx_seq_one_letter_code
_entity_poly.pdbx_strand_id
1 'polypeptide(L)'
;MMKKKTPPKQFQIKELAVHARMIYNSSVLEYVPYLLIYPLQGHALPLIIIFSLILWITLGNMLGLAAFMIIIPGTLKYAYGVLEQTILGYATPPALTFDMWNWANQRPVKQLFYLLFIFGIFQIIQTKVGNIPAYLFLAIGIFLTPASAAVIANQNNLLAALNPLKLFILVKEIGMIYILISLLFGLVVLFSLPIFLGIPLLGGIIPQFGWRVNNGFLLLLIVMLDFYLLIMMFHLLGFVIYHRRDALGFEAVFSPEREE
;
A
#
# COMPACT_ATOMS: atom_id res chain seq x y z
N MET A 1 -35.63 -11.39 -35.52
CA MET A 1 -34.66 -10.70 -34.62
C MET A 1 -33.97 -11.74 -33.74
N MET A 2 -32.77 -12.18 -34.09
CA MET A 2 -32.01 -13.14 -33.28
C MET A 2 -31.37 -12.43 -32.08
N LYS A 3 -31.77 -12.77 -30.85
CA LYS A 3 -31.10 -12.32 -29.65
C LYS A 3 -29.67 -12.89 -29.62
N LYS A 4 -28.65 -12.02 -29.73
CA LYS A 4 -27.25 -12.39 -29.47
C LYS A 4 -27.17 -12.97 -28.05
N LYS A 5 -26.92 -14.29 -27.95
CA LYS A 5 -26.62 -14.93 -26.67
C LYS A 5 -25.29 -14.37 -26.16
N THR A 6 -25.32 -13.70 -25.00
CA THR A 6 -24.11 -13.32 -24.25
C THR A 6 -23.29 -14.58 -23.96
N PRO A 7 -21.98 -14.60 -24.22
CA PRO A 7 -21.14 -15.76 -23.94
C PRO A 7 -21.17 -16.08 -22.43
N PRO A 8 -21.08 -17.34 -22.05
CA PRO A 8 -21.13 -17.75 -20.65
C PRO A 8 -19.96 -17.12 -19.86
N LYS A 9 -20.22 -16.76 -18.58
CA LYS A 9 -19.25 -16.10 -17.69
C LYS A 9 -17.84 -16.73 -17.67
N GLN A 10 -17.76 -18.05 -17.87
CA GLN A 10 -16.48 -18.78 -17.96
C GLN A 10 -15.61 -18.38 -19.16
N PHE A 11 -16.20 -17.95 -20.26
CA PHE A 11 -15.45 -17.52 -21.46
C PHE A 11 -14.80 -16.15 -21.23
N GLN A 12 -15.51 -15.24 -20.56
CA GLN A 12 -14.98 -13.92 -20.19
C GLN A 12 -13.83 -14.02 -19.19
N ILE A 13 -13.90 -14.96 -18.23
CA ILE A 13 -12.84 -15.20 -17.24
C ILE A 13 -11.56 -15.74 -17.93
N LYS A 14 -11.69 -16.64 -18.91
CA LYS A 14 -10.54 -17.15 -19.67
C LYS A 14 -9.86 -16.09 -20.52
N GLU A 15 -10.61 -15.22 -21.20
CA GLU A 15 -10.04 -14.11 -21.98
C GLU A 15 -9.32 -13.09 -21.10
N LEU A 16 -9.91 -12.73 -19.95
CA LEU A 16 -9.27 -11.86 -18.96
C LEU A 16 -7.99 -12.48 -18.38
N ALA A 17 -8.00 -13.79 -18.11
CA ALA A 17 -6.81 -14.51 -17.61
C ALA A 17 -5.70 -14.60 -18.67
N VAL A 18 -6.03 -14.75 -19.96
CA VAL A 18 -5.06 -14.74 -21.05
C VAL A 18 -4.45 -13.35 -21.23
N HIS A 19 -5.28 -12.30 -21.16
CA HIS A 19 -4.80 -10.91 -21.26
C HIS A 19 -3.93 -10.51 -20.07
N ALA A 20 -4.32 -10.92 -18.87
CA ALA A 20 -3.50 -10.77 -17.66
C ALA A 20 -2.14 -11.47 -17.80
N ARG A 21 -2.10 -12.73 -18.27
CA ARG A 21 -0.85 -13.48 -18.49
C ARG A 21 0.08 -12.81 -19.52
N MET A 22 -0.45 -12.19 -20.58
CA MET A 22 0.38 -11.47 -21.56
C MET A 22 1.04 -10.22 -20.92
N ILE A 23 0.31 -9.47 -20.10
CA ILE A 23 0.83 -8.29 -19.39
C ILE A 23 1.92 -8.70 -18.40
N TYR A 24 1.75 -9.81 -17.69
CA TYR A 24 2.72 -10.27 -16.69
C TYR A 24 3.97 -10.95 -17.28
N ASN A 25 3.99 -11.31 -18.56
CA ASN A 25 5.20 -11.81 -19.24
C ASN A 25 6.10 -10.69 -19.77
N SER A 26 5.69 -9.41 -19.64
CA SER A 26 6.49 -8.28 -20.07
C SER A 26 7.65 -7.98 -19.11
N SER A 27 8.71 -7.38 -19.62
CA SER A 27 9.79 -6.86 -18.78
C SER A 27 9.25 -5.75 -17.87
N VAL A 28 9.90 -5.51 -16.70
CA VAL A 28 9.47 -4.47 -15.75
C VAL A 28 9.38 -3.09 -16.41
N LEU A 29 10.26 -2.77 -17.34
CA LEU A 29 10.26 -1.48 -18.08
C LEU A 29 9.02 -1.34 -18.97
N GLU A 30 8.61 -2.42 -19.64
CA GLU A 30 7.38 -2.44 -20.45
C GLU A 30 6.12 -2.34 -19.58
N TYR A 31 6.23 -2.70 -18.31
CA TYR A 31 5.12 -2.65 -17.35
C TYR A 31 4.88 -1.26 -16.75
N VAL A 32 5.83 -0.34 -16.82
CA VAL A 32 5.71 1.01 -16.23
C VAL A 32 4.45 1.77 -16.64
N PRO A 33 4.03 1.80 -17.93
CA PRO A 33 2.77 2.48 -18.30
C PRO A 33 1.53 1.89 -17.62
N TYR A 34 1.48 0.56 -17.48
CA TYR A 34 0.37 -0.14 -16.80
C TYR A 34 0.37 0.16 -15.31
N LEU A 35 1.55 0.26 -14.70
CA LEU A 35 1.73 0.64 -13.30
C LEU A 35 1.12 2.01 -13.03
N LEU A 36 1.37 3.00 -13.89
CA LEU A 36 0.83 4.35 -13.77
C LEU A 36 -0.70 4.42 -13.97
N ILE A 37 -1.24 3.58 -14.84
CA ILE A 37 -2.68 3.58 -15.12
C ILE A 37 -3.48 2.79 -14.07
N TYR A 38 -2.86 1.83 -13.39
CA TYR A 38 -3.53 0.91 -12.50
C TYR A 38 -4.39 1.58 -11.41
N PRO A 39 -3.93 2.62 -10.66
CA PRO A 39 -4.76 3.29 -9.65
C PRO A 39 -5.92 4.10 -10.24
N LEU A 40 -5.92 4.35 -11.56
CA LEU A 40 -7.00 5.06 -12.26
C LEU A 40 -8.09 4.11 -12.76
N GLN A 41 -7.90 2.79 -12.63
CA GLN A 41 -8.81 1.78 -13.14
C GLN A 41 -9.86 1.35 -12.09
N GLY A 42 -11.01 0.88 -12.59
CA GLY A 42 -12.02 0.20 -11.80
C GLY A 42 -12.44 0.95 -10.54
N HIS A 43 -12.38 0.25 -9.42
CA HIS A 43 -12.82 0.76 -8.11
C HIS A 43 -11.73 1.54 -7.36
N ALA A 44 -10.47 1.55 -7.83
CA ALA A 44 -9.38 2.26 -7.16
C ALA A 44 -9.59 3.79 -7.24
N LEU A 45 -9.93 4.32 -8.42
CA LEU A 45 -10.14 5.76 -8.61
C LEU A 45 -11.28 6.32 -7.74
N PRO A 46 -12.51 5.73 -7.71
CA PRO A 46 -13.56 6.17 -6.79
C PRO A 46 -13.11 6.15 -5.33
N LEU A 47 -12.38 5.12 -4.89
CA LEU A 47 -11.86 5.04 -3.52
C LEU A 47 -10.91 6.20 -3.21
N ILE A 48 -9.94 6.47 -4.10
CA ILE A 48 -9.00 7.59 -3.95
C ILE A 48 -9.77 8.90 -3.81
N ILE A 49 -10.73 9.17 -4.70
CA ILE A 49 -11.51 10.41 -4.69
C ILE A 49 -12.32 10.55 -3.41
N ILE A 50 -13.11 9.53 -3.06
CA ILE A 50 -14.03 9.57 -1.90
C ILE A 50 -13.24 9.71 -0.59
N PHE A 51 -12.19 8.91 -0.39
CA PHE A 51 -11.40 8.96 0.84
C PHE A 51 -10.63 10.27 0.97
N SER A 52 -10.11 10.80 -0.15
CA SER A 52 -9.43 12.10 -0.15
C SER A 52 -10.39 13.24 0.16
N LEU A 53 -11.59 13.24 -0.40
CA LEU A 53 -12.62 14.24 -0.11
C LEU A 53 -13.05 14.20 1.36
N ILE A 54 -13.28 13.02 1.92
CA ILE A 54 -13.67 12.88 3.33
C ILE A 54 -12.55 13.42 4.24
N LEU A 55 -11.31 13.02 4.01
CA LEU A 55 -10.17 13.54 4.78
C LEU A 55 -10.04 15.06 4.61
N TRP A 56 -10.11 15.57 3.40
CA TRP A 56 -9.99 17.00 3.12
C TRP A 56 -11.05 17.84 3.85
N ILE A 57 -12.33 17.40 3.81
CA ILE A 57 -13.44 18.12 4.47
C ILE A 57 -13.30 18.06 6.00
N THR A 58 -12.79 16.97 6.53
CA THR A 58 -12.71 16.72 7.98
C THR A 58 -11.39 17.14 8.62
N LEU A 59 -10.34 17.34 7.81
CA LEU A 59 -9.02 17.77 8.30
C LEU A 59 -9.13 19.13 9.01
N GLY A 60 -8.52 19.22 10.19
CA GLY A 60 -8.51 20.45 10.99
C GLY A 60 -9.56 20.50 12.12
N ASN A 61 -10.42 19.49 12.22
CA ASN A 61 -11.38 19.35 13.32
C ASN A 61 -11.35 17.95 13.95
N MET A 62 -12.11 17.74 15.03
CA MET A 62 -12.16 16.43 15.71
C MET A 62 -12.72 15.30 14.83
N LEU A 63 -13.59 15.63 13.86
CA LEU A 63 -14.10 14.65 12.88
C LEU A 63 -12.97 14.13 11.99
N GLY A 64 -11.95 14.95 11.70
CA GLY A 64 -10.77 14.54 10.95
C GLY A 64 -9.97 13.44 11.62
N LEU A 65 -9.85 13.46 12.92
CA LEU A 65 -9.21 12.38 13.66
C LEU A 65 -10.01 11.07 13.53
N ALA A 66 -11.34 11.13 13.70
CA ALA A 66 -12.19 9.96 13.53
C ALA A 66 -12.17 9.43 12.09
N ALA A 67 -12.25 10.31 11.09
CA ALA A 67 -12.13 9.96 9.68
C ALA A 67 -10.77 9.30 9.37
N PHE A 68 -9.69 9.85 9.89
CA PHE A 68 -8.34 9.32 9.75
C PHE A 68 -8.23 7.89 10.31
N MET A 69 -8.76 7.64 11.52
CA MET A 69 -8.75 6.33 12.18
C MET A 69 -9.54 5.25 11.40
N ILE A 70 -10.45 5.66 10.53
CA ILE A 70 -11.24 4.74 9.68
C ILE A 70 -10.60 4.60 8.30
N ILE A 71 -10.24 5.73 7.68
CA ILE A 71 -9.80 5.78 6.28
C ILE A 71 -8.43 5.13 6.11
N ILE A 72 -7.48 5.40 7.01
CA ILE A 72 -6.13 4.84 6.86
C ILE A 72 -6.11 3.31 6.94
N PRO A 73 -6.74 2.65 7.94
CA PRO A 73 -6.87 1.20 7.92
C PRO A 73 -7.63 0.67 6.70
N GLY A 74 -8.68 1.37 6.27
CA GLY A 74 -9.46 1.02 5.08
C GLY A 74 -8.62 1.07 3.81
N THR A 75 -7.84 2.14 3.62
CA THR A 75 -6.93 2.30 2.49
C THR A 75 -5.83 1.24 2.49
N LEU A 76 -5.22 0.96 3.64
CA LEU A 76 -4.22 -0.11 3.78
C LEU A 76 -4.84 -1.47 3.47
N LYS A 77 -6.08 -1.73 3.90
CA LYS A 77 -6.76 -2.98 3.59
C LYS A 77 -7.00 -3.13 2.09
N TYR A 78 -7.41 -2.06 1.42
CA TYR A 78 -7.53 -2.04 -0.04
C TYR A 78 -6.17 -2.30 -0.71
N ALA A 79 -5.12 -1.63 -0.24
CA ALA A 79 -3.76 -1.81 -0.75
C ALA A 79 -3.27 -3.26 -0.59
N TYR A 80 -3.56 -3.91 0.54
CA TYR A 80 -3.30 -5.35 0.71
C TYR A 80 -4.12 -6.21 -0.25
N GLY A 81 -5.39 -5.87 -0.51
CA GLY A 81 -6.21 -6.54 -1.53
C GLY A 81 -5.60 -6.41 -2.94
N VAL A 82 -5.07 -5.22 -3.27
CA VAL A 82 -4.31 -4.99 -4.51
C VAL A 82 -3.08 -5.89 -4.56
N LEU A 83 -2.29 -5.95 -3.49
CA LEU A 83 -1.11 -6.80 -3.40
C LEU A 83 -1.46 -8.27 -3.64
N GLU A 84 -2.46 -8.79 -2.92
CA GLU A 84 -2.90 -10.19 -3.01
C GLU A 84 -3.39 -10.56 -4.41
N GLN A 85 -4.26 -9.73 -5.01
CA GLN A 85 -4.73 -9.96 -6.37
C GLN A 85 -3.60 -9.91 -7.40
N THR A 86 -2.66 -8.98 -7.23
CA THR A 86 -1.51 -8.87 -8.14
C THR A 86 -0.58 -10.08 -8.00
N ILE A 87 -0.35 -10.59 -6.79
CA ILE A 87 0.41 -11.84 -6.56
C ILE A 87 -0.29 -13.04 -7.23
N LEU A 88 -1.61 -13.05 -7.29
CA LEU A 88 -2.39 -14.08 -8.00
C LEU A 88 -2.39 -13.91 -9.53
N GLY A 89 -1.81 -12.82 -10.06
CA GLY A 89 -1.72 -12.53 -11.49
C GLY A 89 -2.94 -11.77 -12.03
N TYR A 90 -3.76 -11.14 -11.19
CA TYR A 90 -4.83 -10.26 -11.66
C TYR A 90 -4.30 -8.87 -11.99
N ALA A 91 -4.62 -8.39 -13.20
CA ALA A 91 -4.18 -7.08 -13.69
C ALA A 91 -5.15 -5.94 -13.36
N THR A 92 -6.29 -6.24 -12.76
CA THR A 92 -7.34 -5.25 -12.42
C THR A 92 -7.43 -5.03 -10.91
N PRO A 93 -7.71 -3.78 -10.47
CA PRO A 93 -7.91 -3.50 -9.05
C PRO A 93 -9.09 -4.30 -8.46
N PRO A 94 -9.00 -4.70 -7.17
CA PRO A 94 -10.08 -5.41 -6.49
C PRO A 94 -11.37 -4.60 -6.46
N ALA A 95 -12.51 -5.29 -6.52
CA ALA A 95 -13.81 -4.66 -6.30
C ALA A 95 -13.93 -4.16 -4.86
N LEU A 96 -14.59 -3.00 -4.69
CA LEU A 96 -14.98 -2.51 -3.37
C LEU A 96 -16.14 -3.37 -2.85
N THR A 97 -15.87 -4.22 -1.89
CA THR A 97 -16.89 -5.07 -1.23
C THR A 97 -16.99 -4.72 0.25
N PHE A 98 -18.14 -5.01 0.87
CA PHE A 98 -18.30 -4.82 2.31
C PHE A 98 -17.34 -5.68 3.14
N ASP A 99 -16.80 -6.78 2.58
CA ASP A 99 -15.76 -7.59 3.21
C ASP A 99 -14.46 -6.83 3.47
N MET A 100 -14.25 -5.71 2.78
CA MET A 100 -13.13 -4.79 3.08
C MET A 100 -13.22 -4.20 4.49
N TRP A 101 -14.41 -4.16 5.10
CA TRP A 101 -14.62 -3.70 6.49
C TRP A 101 -14.60 -4.87 7.49
N ASN A 102 -14.45 -6.10 7.03
CA ASN A 102 -14.34 -7.26 7.90
C ASN A 102 -12.96 -7.27 8.59
N TRP A 103 -12.93 -7.12 9.90
CA TRP A 103 -11.73 -7.09 10.74
C TRP A 103 -11.03 -8.45 10.88
N ALA A 104 -11.56 -9.52 10.26
CA ALA A 104 -10.89 -10.83 10.26
C ALA A 104 -9.50 -10.79 9.61
N ASN A 105 -9.30 -9.95 8.58
CA ASN A 105 -7.98 -9.74 8.01
C ASN A 105 -7.20 -8.68 8.79
N GLN A 106 -6.34 -9.12 9.71
CA GLN A 106 -5.54 -8.24 10.58
C GLN A 106 -4.25 -7.70 9.93
N ARG A 107 -3.97 -7.99 8.64
CA ARG A 107 -2.74 -7.55 7.96
C ARG A 107 -2.55 -6.03 7.98
N PRO A 108 -3.57 -5.19 7.66
CA PRO A 108 -3.45 -3.74 7.76
C PRO A 108 -3.13 -3.26 9.18
N VAL A 109 -3.76 -3.87 10.17
CA VAL A 109 -3.52 -3.55 11.60
C VAL A 109 -2.09 -3.89 12.00
N LYS A 110 -1.56 -5.05 11.57
CA LYS A 110 -0.17 -5.44 11.80
C LYS A 110 0.81 -4.48 11.12
N GLN A 111 0.48 -3.99 9.92
CA GLN A 111 1.30 -2.97 9.24
C GLN A 111 1.32 -1.65 10.01
N LEU A 112 0.18 -1.22 10.54
CA LEU A 112 0.12 -0.03 11.40
C LEU A 112 0.95 -0.23 12.67
N PHE A 113 0.88 -1.38 13.31
CA PHE A 113 1.73 -1.69 14.47
C PHE A 113 3.21 -1.69 14.12
N TYR A 114 3.60 -2.21 12.94
CA TYR A 114 4.97 -2.11 12.46
C TYR A 114 5.43 -0.65 12.34
N LEU A 115 4.62 0.20 11.70
CA LEU A 115 4.93 1.63 11.55
C LEU A 115 5.01 2.35 12.89
N LEU A 116 4.08 2.07 13.80
CA LEU A 116 4.10 2.62 15.17
C LEU A 116 5.34 2.17 15.95
N PHE A 117 5.77 0.92 15.79
CA PHE A 117 6.98 0.39 16.41
C PHE A 117 8.23 1.11 15.90
N ILE A 118 8.37 1.29 14.57
CA ILE A 118 9.49 2.03 13.97
C ILE A 118 9.49 3.48 14.47
N PHE A 119 8.33 4.13 14.50
CA PHE A 119 8.21 5.51 15.00
C PHE A 119 8.52 5.61 16.50
N GLY A 120 8.06 4.66 17.32
CA GLY A 120 8.37 4.62 18.75
C GLY A 120 9.87 4.50 19.02
N ILE A 121 10.57 3.60 18.31
CA ILE A 121 12.02 3.47 18.43
C ILE A 121 12.72 4.74 17.94
N PHE A 122 12.27 5.34 16.83
CA PHE A 122 12.79 6.62 16.35
C PHE A 122 12.75 7.70 17.44
N GLN A 123 11.61 7.85 18.16
CA GLN A 123 11.46 8.82 19.25
C GLN A 123 12.42 8.53 20.41
N ILE A 124 12.60 7.25 20.77
CA ILE A 124 13.53 6.84 21.82
C ILE A 124 14.98 7.19 21.44
N ILE A 125 15.40 6.87 20.21
CA ILE A 125 16.74 7.18 19.72
C ILE A 125 16.93 8.69 19.67
N GLN A 126 15.96 9.44 19.17
CA GLN A 126 16.01 10.90 19.07
C GLN A 126 16.24 11.55 20.45
N THR A 127 15.53 11.08 21.46
CA THR A 127 15.61 11.65 22.82
C THR A 127 16.85 11.20 23.60
N LYS A 128 17.37 10.00 23.36
CA LYS A 128 18.46 9.42 24.16
C LYS A 128 19.83 9.49 23.46
N VAL A 129 19.88 9.43 22.14
CA VAL A 129 21.12 9.33 21.36
C VAL A 129 21.36 10.58 20.50
N GLY A 130 20.26 11.19 20.01
CA GLY A 130 20.32 12.41 19.19
C GLY A 130 19.67 12.25 17.81
N ASN A 131 19.61 13.38 17.10
CA ASN A 131 18.84 13.48 15.85
C ASN A 131 19.44 12.64 14.71
N ILE A 132 20.76 12.68 14.50
CA ILE A 132 21.40 12.01 13.36
C ILE A 132 21.16 10.49 13.39
N PRO A 133 21.44 9.77 14.49
CA PRO A 133 21.14 8.34 14.57
C PRO A 133 19.64 8.03 14.41
N ALA A 134 18.77 8.90 14.96
CA ALA A 134 17.32 8.72 14.84
C ALA A 134 16.86 8.79 13.37
N TYR A 135 17.31 9.80 12.61
CA TYR A 135 16.94 9.91 11.19
C TYR A 135 17.53 8.79 10.33
N LEU A 136 18.74 8.30 10.62
CA LEU A 136 19.30 7.13 9.95
C LEU A 136 18.45 5.88 10.22
N PHE A 137 18.04 5.66 11.46
CA PHE A 137 17.14 4.56 11.82
C PHE A 137 15.80 4.68 11.09
N LEU A 138 15.21 5.87 11.07
CA LEU A 138 13.94 6.13 10.38
C LEU A 138 14.05 5.86 8.86
N ALA A 139 15.15 6.30 8.24
CA ALA A 139 15.39 6.06 6.82
C ALA A 139 15.48 4.55 6.50
N ILE A 140 16.18 3.77 7.34
CA ILE A 140 16.23 2.32 7.24
C ILE A 140 14.83 1.71 7.45
N GLY A 141 14.06 2.18 8.43
CA GLY A 141 12.70 1.72 8.69
C GLY A 141 11.76 1.97 7.50
N ILE A 142 11.81 3.17 6.92
CA ILE A 142 11.05 3.54 5.71
C ILE A 142 11.47 2.64 4.55
N PHE A 143 12.78 2.45 4.34
CA PHE A 143 13.31 1.58 3.29
C PHE A 143 12.81 0.14 3.44
N LEU A 144 12.72 -0.41 4.65
CA LEU A 144 12.29 -1.78 4.90
C LEU A 144 10.76 -1.96 4.94
N THR A 145 9.98 -0.89 4.96
CA THR A 145 8.51 -0.98 5.09
C THR A 145 7.83 -1.76 3.96
N PRO A 146 8.18 -1.61 2.66
CA PRO A 146 7.58 -2.45 1.63
C PRO A 146 7.89 -3.94 1.81
N ALA A 147 9.10 -4.29 2.29
CA ALA A 147 9.44 -5.68 2.61
C ALA A 147 8.61 -6.20 3.79
N SER A 148 8.37 -5.37 4.82
CA SER A 148 7.50 -5.76 5.94
C SER A 148 6.07 -6.03 5.46
N ALA A 149 5.54 -5.22 4.54
CA ALA A 149 4.24 -5.44 3.93
C ALA A 149 4.16 -6.79 3.19
N ALA A 150 5.19 -7.13 2.42
CA ALA A 150 5.27 -8.42 1.75
C ALA A 150 5.32 -9.61 2.73
N VAL A 151 6.12 -9.50 3.81
CA VAL A 151 6.20 -10.53 4.86
C VAL A 151 4.86 -10.69 5.59
N ILE A 152 4.17 -9.58 5.92
CA ILE A 152 2.85 -9.61 6.54
C ILE A 152 1.81 -10.24 5.59
N ALA A 153 1.86 -9.90 4.29
CA ALA A 153 0.98 -10.48 3.29
C ALA A 153 1.13 -12.01 3.23
N ASN A 154 2.37 -12.50 3.23
CA ASN A 154 2.67 -13.92 3.12
C ASN A 154 2.40 -14.70 4.42
N GLN A 155 2.96 -14.24 5.54
CA GLN A 155 2.99 -15.01 6.79
C GLN A 155 1.90 -14.59 7.78
N ASN A 156 1.22 -13.47 7.53
CA ASN A 156 0.28 -12.84 8.46
C ASN A 156 0.86 -12.72 9.90
N ASN A 157 2.16 -12.46 10.02
CA ASN A 157 2.89 -12.48 11.29
C ASN A 157 3.72 -11.20 11.48
N LEU A 158 3.38 -10.41 12.51
CA LEU A 158 4.06 -9.15 12.83
C LEU A 158 5.51 -9.38 13.28
N LEU A 159 5.77 -10.41 14.10
CA LEU A 159 7.14 -10.68 14.57
C LEU A 159 8.08 -11.06 13.42
N ALA A 160 7.55 -11.75 12.41
CA ALA A 160 8.31 -12.05 11.20
C ALA A 160 8.66 -10.77 10.43
N ALA A 161 7.74 -9.80 10.37
CA ALA A 161 7.94 -8.51 9.72
C ALA A 161 8.88 -7.58 10.51
N LEU A 162 9.03 -7.78 11.81
CA LEU A 162 9.99 -7.06 12.65
C LEU A 162 11.41 -7.65 12.59
N ASN A 163 11.59 -8.82 12.00
CA ASN A 163 12.89 -9.47 11.89
C ASN A 163 13.71 -8.85 10.73
N PRO A 164 14.76 -8.06 11.00
CA PRO A 164 15.52 -7.38 9.96
C PRO A 164 16.21 -8.36 9.00
N LEU A 165 16.64 -9.52 9.45
CA LEU A 165 17.29 -10.52 8.60
C LEU A 165 16.34 -11.03 7.52
N LYS A 166 15.08 -11.33 7.89
CA LYS A 166 14.06 -11.75 6.90
C LYS A 166 13.76 -10.66 5.89
N LEU A 167 13.69 -9.38 6.35
CA LEU A 167 13.46 -8.25 5.46
C LEU A 167 14.62 -8.05 4.50
N PHE A 168 15.87 -8.14 4.97
CA PHE A 168 17.06 -8.01 4.09
C PHE A 168 17.17 -9.16 3.08
N ILE A 169 16.83 -10.39 3.46
CA ILE A 169 16.77 -11.52 2.52
C ILE A 169 15.76 -11.21 1.41
N LEU A 170 14.56 -10.77 1.76
CA LEU A 170 13.52 -10.42 0.79
C LEU A 170 13.94 -9.25 -0.11
N VAL A 171 14.58 -8.21 0.43
CA VAL A 171 15.16 -7.09 -0.33
C VAL A 171 16.17 -7.59 -1.35
N LYS A 172 17.08 -8.49 -0.93
CA LYS A 172 18.10 -9.09 -1.79
C LYS A 172 17.48 -9.90 -2.93
N GLU A 173 16.45 -10.69 -2.63
CA GLU A 173 15.75 -11.51 -3.62
C GLU A 173 14.96 -10.65 -4.62
N ILE A 174 14.33 -9.56 -4.19
CA ILE A 174 13.66 -8.61 -5.08
C ILE A 174 14.68 -7.84 -5.95
N GLY A 175 15.88 -7.57 -5.42
CA GLY A 175 16.96 -6.92 -6.15
C GLY A 175 16.72 -5.44 -6.44
N MET A 176 17.28 -4.94 -7.57
CA MET A 176 17.30 -3.50 -7.90
C MET A 176 15.90 -2.84 -7.97
N ILE A 177 14.86 -3.60 -8.34
CA ILE A 177 13.48 -3.06 -8.41
C ILE A 177 12.98 -2.64 -7.03
N TYR A 178 13.52 -3.26 -5.96
CA TYR A 178 13.19 -2.89 -4.59
C TYR A 178 13.50 -1.41 -4.28
N ILE A 179 14.54 -0.85 -4.87
CA ILE A 179 14.90 0.56 -4.71
C ILE A 179 13.76 1.45 -5.23
N LEU A 180 13.19 1.12 -6.40
CA LEU A 180 12.05 1.86 -6.95
C LEU A 180 10.82 1.76 -6.03
N ILE A 181 10.52 0.56 -5.51
CA ILE A 181 9.41 0.35 -4.57
C ILE A 181 9.62 1.19 -3.30
N SER A 182 10.85 1.20 -2.76
CA SER A 182 11.18 1.98 -1.57
C SER A 182 11.15 3.49 -1.81
N LEU A 183 11.54 3.95 -3.00
CA LEU A 183 11.40 5.36 -3.40
C LEU A 183 9.93 5.78 -3.48
N LEU A 184 9.08 4.96 -4.09
CA LEU A 184 7.63 5.21 -4.12
C LEU A 184 7.05 5.29 -2.71
N PHE A 185 7.44 4.38 -1.82
CA PHE A 185 7.01 4.44 -0.43
C PHE A 185 7.57 5.68 0.29
N GLY A 186 8.80 6.07 0.02
CA GLY A 186 9.38 7.32 0.53
C GLY A 186 8.59 8.56 0.10
N LEU A 187 8.08 8.59 -1.14
CA LEU A 187 7.17 9.63 -1.62
C LEU A 187 5.83 9.59 -0.88
N VAL A 188 5.24 8.40 -0.66
CA VAL A 188 4.02 8.25 0.17
C VAL A 188 4.26 8.87 1.55
N VAL A 189 5.35 8.53 2.23
CA VAL A 189 5.67 9.12 3.54
C VAL A 189 5.83 10.63 3.45
N LEU A 190 6.50 11.15 2.42
CA LEU A 190 6.70 12.59 2.23
C LEU A 190 5.37 13.34 2.04
N PHE A 191 4.46 12.80 1.21
CA PHE A 191 3.15 13.41 0.97
C PHE A 191 2.17 13.20 2.13
N SER A 192 2.35 12.17 2.94
CA SER A 192 1.57 11.96 4.17
C SER A 192 1.89 13.00 5.25
N LEU A 193 3.09 13.58 5.28
CA LEU A 193 3.49 14.53 6.32
C LEU A 193 2.52 15.72 6.46
N PRO A 194 2.09 16.43 5.39
CA PRO A 194 1.12 17.52 5.51
C PRO A 194 -0.24 17.06 6.06
N ILE A 195 -0.64 15.82 5.77
CA ILE A 195 -1.90 15.24 6.25
C ILE A 195 -1.81 15.05 7.78
N PHE A 196 -0.74 14.45 8.27
CA PHE A 196 -0.50 14.26 9.71
C PHE A 196 -0.40 15.59 10.46
N LEU A 197 0.28 16.58 9.88
CA LEU A 197 0.44 17.91 10.49
C LEU A 197 -0.86 18.73 10.49
N GLY A 198 -1.78 18.44 9.56
CA GLY A 198 -3.12 19.05 9.50
C GLY A 198 -4.06 18.57 10.61
N ILE A 199 -3.76 17.47 11.30
CA ILE A 199 -4.56 16.97 12.40
C ILE A 199 -4.17 17.74 13.68
N PRO A 200 -5.11 18.46 14.36
CA PRO A 200 -4.80 19.35 15.48
C PRO A 200 -4.03 18.69 16.62
N LEU A 201 -4.32 17.41 16.87
CA LEU A 201 -3.66 16.63 17.94
C LEU A 201 -2.19 16.34 17.63
N LEU A 202 -1.86 16.12 16.37
CA LEU A 202 -0.50 15.76 15.90
C LEU A 202 0.33 17.01 15.61
N GLY A 203 -0.29 18.09 15.14
CA GLY A 203 0.37 19.39 14.93
C GLY A 203 0.88 20.03 16.22
N GLY A 204 0.26 19.71 17.39
CA GLY A 204 0.77 20.10 18.71
C GLY A 204 1.98 19.30 19.18
N ILE A 205 2.17 18.07 18.67
CA ILE A 205 3.29 17.19 19.04
C ILE A 205 4.54 17.48 18.20
N ILE A 206 4.38 18.06 16.99
CA ILE A 206 5.47 18.37 16.07
C ILE A 206 5.46 19.87 15.69
N PRO A 207 5.70 20.78 16.65
CA PRO A 207 5.61 22.23 16.39
C PRO A 207 6.71 22.75 15.45
N GLN A 208 7.74 21.97 15.15
CA GLN A 208 8.91 22.38 14.37
C GLN A 208 8.69 22.41 12.85
N PHE A 209 7.65 21.74 12.33
CA PHE A 209 7.31 21.75 10.91
C PHE A 209 6.15 22.72 10.66
N GLY A 210 6.44 24.03 10.60
CA GLY A 210 5.47 25.10 10.36
C GLY A 210 4.84 25.13 8.94
N TRP A 211 4.61 23.99 8.33
CA TRP A 211 3.96 23.86 7.03
C TRP A 211 2.44 23.98 7.19
N ARG A 212 1.95 25.19 7.35
CA ARG A 212 0.52 25.46 7.15
C ARG A 212 0.25 25.44 5.65
N VAL A 213 -0.34 24.36 5.15
CA VAL A 213 -0.90 24.34 3.80
C VAL A 213 -2.14 25.24 3.81
N ASN A 214 -1.96 26.54 3.52
CA ASN A 214 -3.04 27.53 3.50
C ASN A 214 -4.01 27.33 2.31
N ASN A 215 -3.66 26.44 1.35
CA ASN A 215 -4.48 26.16 0.19
C ASN A 215 -5.15 24.78 0.34
N GLY A 216 -6.44 24.80 0.71
CA GLY A 216 -7.22 23.58 0.88
C GLY A 216 -7.28 22.68 -0.37
N PHE A 217 -7.29 23.29 -1.57
CA PHE A 217 -7.27 22.52 -2.83
C PHE A 217 -5.93 21.78 -3.03
N LEU A 218 -4.81 22.42 -2.71
CA LEU A 218 -3.49 21.77 -2.78
C LEU A 218 -3.42 20.57 -1.82
N LEU A 219 -3.99 20.70 -0.62
CA LEU A 219 -4.06 19.61 0.33
C LEU A 219 -4.88 18.43 -0.21
N LEU A 220 -6.01 18.67 -0.86
CA LEU A 220 -6.79 17.63 -1.53
C LEU A 220 -5.96 16.88 -2.58
N LEU A 221 -5.24 17.61 -3.43
CA LEU A 221 -4.37 17.01 -4.45
C LEU A 221 -3.24 16.17 -3.82
N ILE A 222 -2.65 16.63 -2.72
CA ILE A 222 -1.63 15.89 -1.97
C ILE A 222 -2.21 14.58 -1.43
N VAL A 223 -3.39 14.61 -0.82
CA VAL A 223 -4.05 13.41 -0.28
C VAL A 223 -4.39 12.42 -1.40
N MET A 224 -4.90 12.93 -2.53
CA MET A 224 -5.19 12.08 -3.70
C MET A 224 -3.92 11.42 -4.24
N LEU A 225 -2.83 12.18 -4.34
CA LEU A 225 -1.54 11.67 -4.81
C LEU A 225 -0.96 10.64 -3.84
N ASP A 226 -1.11 10.85 -2.53
CA ASP A 226 -0.65 9.92 -1.51
C ASP A 226 -1.34 8.54 -1.65
N PHE A 227 -2.66 8.51 -1.73
CA PHE A 227 -3.41 7.27 -1.95
C PHE A 227 -3.10 6.61 -3.31
N TYR A 228 -2.94 7.42 -4.35
CA TYR A 228 -2.54 6.94 -5.67
C TYR A 228 -1.17 6.22 -5.62
N LEU A 229 -0.16 6.86 -5.02
CA LEU A 229 1.18 6.31 -4.89
C LEU A 229 1.19 5.04 -4.01
N LEU A 230 0.40 5.02 -2.94
CA LEU A 230 0.27 3.85 -2.07
C LEU A 230 -0.27 2.64 -2.84
N ILE A 231 -1.35 2.80 -3.60
CA ILE A 231 -1.94 1.72 -4.42
C ILE A 231 -0.94 1.28 -5.49
N MET A 232 -0.27 2.21 -6.16
CA MET A 232 0.75 1.93 -7.17
C MET A 232 1.92 1.14 -6.58
N MET A 233 2.39 1.49 -5.39
CA MET A 233 3.47 0.80 -4.70
C MET A 233 3.10 -0.64 -4.35
N PHE A 234 1.89 -0.87 -3.79
CA PHE A 234 1.42 -2.22 -3.46
C PHE A 234 1.21 -3.08 -4.71
N HIS A 235 0.75 -2.48 -5.81
CA HIS A 235 0.63 -3.17 -7.09
C HIS A 235 2.02 -3.55 -7.65
N LEU A 236 2.98 -2.63 -7.66
CA LEU A 236 4.35 -2.93 -8.10
C LEU A 236 5.00 -4.01 -7.24
N LEU A 237 4.82 -3.95 -5.91
CA LEU A 237 5.32 -4.96 -4.99
C LEU A 237 4.71 -6.34 -5.32
N GLY A 238 3.40 -6.40 -5.55
CA GLY A 238 2.70 -7.63 -5.95
C GLY A 238 3.19 -8.18 -7.28
N PHE A 239 3.40 -7.31 -8.27
CA PHE A 239 3.94 -7.67 -9.58
C PHE A 239 5.33 -8.32 -9.47
N VAL A 240 6.22 -7.74 -8.67
CA VAL A 240 7.57 -8.29 -8.48
C VAL A 240 7.53 -9.62 -7.73
N ILE A 241 6.68 -9.74 -6.70
CA ILE A 241 6.50 -10.99 -5.97
C ILE A 241 5.93 -12.07 -6.91
N TYR A 242 4.95 -11.75 -7.75
CA TYR A 242 4.41 -12.67 -8.74
C TYR A 242 5.50 -13.29 -9.63
N HIS A 243 6.45 -12.47 -10.12
CA HIS A 243 7.53 -12.94 -10.98
C HIS A 243 8.62 -13.74 -10.24
N ARG A 244 8.72 -13.57 -8.93
CA ARG A 244 9.74 -14.21 -8.09
C ARG A 244 9.16 -15.11 -7.00
N ARG A 245 7.89 -15.50 -7.15
CA ARG A 245 7.15 -16.26 -6.13
C ARG A 245 7.87 -17.54 -5.73
N ASP A 246 8.47 -18.25 -6.68
CA ASP A 246 9.18 -19.52 -6.46
C ASP A 246 10.43 -19.28 -5.59
N ALA A 247 11.23 -18.25 -5.90
CA ALA A 247 12.41 -17.87 -5.13
C ALA A 247 12.08 -17.35 -3.71
N LEU A 248 10.90 -16.70 -3.57
CA LEU A 248 10.45 -16.08 -2.33
C LEU A 248 9.63 -17.01 -1.42
N GLY A 249 9.31 -18.24 -1.87
CA GLY A 249 8.51 -19.20 -1.10
C GLY A 249 7.04 -18.78 -0.91
N PHE A 250 6.47 -18.02 -1.85
CA PHE A 250 5.08 -17.55 -1.81
C PHE A 250 4.08 -18.58 -2.38
N GLU A 251 4.53 -19.72 -2.89
CA GLU A 251 3.66 -20.73 -3.56
C GLU A 251 2.57 -21.32 -2.67
N ALA A 252 2.87 -21.53 -1.39
CA ALA A 252 1.98 -22.28 -0.49
C ALA A 252 0.78 -21.48 0.03
N VAL A 253 0.80 -20.15 -0.02
CA VAL A 253 -0.21 -19.29 0.63
C VAL A 253 -1.34 -18.89 -0.31
N PHE A 254 -1.06 -18.83 -1.60
CA PHE A 254 -1.97 -18.30 -2.63
C PHE A 254 -2.38 -19.36 -3.67
N SER A 255 -2.26 -20.66 -3.37
CA SER A 255 -2.78 -21.69 -4.26
C SER A 255 -4.32 -21.70 -4.22
N PRO A 256 -5.00 -21.70 -5.37
CA PRO A 256 -6.47 -21.71 -5.43
C PRO A 256 -7.14 -23.01 -4.92
N GLU A 257 -6.35 -24.01 -4.53
CA GLU A 257 -6.83 -25.33 -4.09
C GLU A 257 -7.29 -25.39 -2.62
N ARG A 258 -7.34 -24.26 -1.89
CA ARG A 258 -7.80 -24.24 -0.48
C ARG A 258 -9.24 -23.80 -0.26
N GLU A 259 -10.05 -23.68 -1.30
CA GLU A 259 -11.48 -23.37 -1.21
C GLU A 259 -12.39 -24.60 -1.45
N GLU A 260 -11.89 -25.84 -1.18
CA GLU A 260 -12.74 -27.03 -1.10
C GLU A 260 -13.10 -27.40 0.35
#